data_ab5c1616654639883b95506146f8c5ae
#
_entry.id   ab5c1616654639883b95506146f8c5ae
#
_cell.length_a   1.000
_cell.length_b   1.000
_cell.length_c   1.000
_cell.angle_alpha   90.00
_cell.angle_beta   90.00
_cell.angle_gamma   90.00
#
_symmetry.space_group_name_H-M   'P 1'
#
loop_
_entity.id
_entity.type
_entity.pdbx_description
1 polymer ?
#
loop_
_entity_poly.entity_id
_entity_poly.type
_entity_poly.pdbx_seq_one_letter_code
_entity_poly.pdbx_strand_id
1 'polypeptide(L)'
;MKNVEQITKGEGYTAINMGPLDSVGEYSLIHPKLNTEIFGKLFLKDVTGATGTEISFNTLPPHTEIPYFHRHRDNEETYIILKGSGDFQIDDDCFPVCEGSVVRVAPAPSRGMRNSSDEPMIYMVIQSKENSLGNYSTEAG
;
A
#
# COMPACT_ATOMS: atom_id res chain seq x y z
N MET A 1 -1.72 -18.36 -8.25
CA MET A 1 -1.84 -17.00 -7.64
C MET A 1 -2.70 -17.10 -6.38
N LYS A 2 -2.19 -16.59 -5.26
CA LYS A 2 -2.91 -16.62 -4.00
C LYS A 2 -4.07 -15.62 -4.03
N ASN A 3 -5.24 -16.04 -3.54
CA ASN A 3 -6.43 -15.20 -3.43
C ASN A 3 -6.79 -14.99 -1.96
N VAL A 4 -7.40 -13.84 -1.66
CA VAL A 4 -7.96 -13.60 -0.33
C VAL A 4 -9.14 -14.52 -0.09
N GLU A 5 -9.37 -14.87 1.18
CA GLU A 5 -10.55 -15.63 1.60
C GLU A 5 -11.70 -14.67 1.83
N GLN A 6 -12.84 -14.90 1.21
CA GLN A 6 -14.04 -14.14 1.52
C GLN A 6 -14.68 -14.72 2.78
N ILE A 7 -14.83 -13.90 3.81
CA ILE A 7 -15.51 -14.30 5.04
C ILE A 7 -17.01 -14.26 4.78
N THR A 8 -17.52 -13.13 4.31
CA THR A 8 -18.93 -12.96 3.99
C THR A 8 -19.10 -11.73 3.09
N LYS A 9 -20.22 -11.69 2.39
CA LYS A 9 -20.58 -10.54 1.55
C LYS A 9 -22.10 -10.37 1.59
N GLY A 10 -22.53 -9.15 1.80
CA GLY A 10 -23.94 -8.79 1.82
C GLY A 10 -24.17 -7.47 1.11
N GLU A 11 -25.36 -6.91 1.27
CA GLU A 11 -25.67 -5.59 0.76
C GLU A 11 -24.89 -4.53 1.55
N GLY A 12 -24.08 -3.76 0.83
CA GLY A 12 -23.34 -2.66 1.44
C GLY A 12 -22.04 -3.05 2.16
N TYR A 13 -21.64 -4.33 2.13
CA TYR A 13 -20.38 -4.71 2.77
C TYR A 13 -19.75 -5.96 2.15
N THR A 14 -18.44 -6.06 2.30
CA THR A 14 -17.65 -7.25 1.99
C THR A 14 -16.60 -7.43 3.07
N ALA A 15 -16.50 -8.64 3.62
CA ALA A 15 -15.48 -8.99 4.61
C ALA A 15 -14.57 -10.06 4.02
N ILE A 16 -13.27 -9.80 4.09
CA ILE A 16 -12.25 -10.72 3.60
C ILE A 16 -11.20 -10.98 4.69
N ASN A 17 -10.45 -12.05 4.50
CA ASN A 17 -9.30 -12.37 5.33
C ASN A 17 -8.09 -12.56 4.42
N MET A 18 -7.04 -11.78 4.65
CA MET A 18 -5.80 -11.92 3.90
C MET A 18 -4.76 -12.79 4.60
N GLY A 19 -5.05 -13.21 5.83
CA GLY A 19 -4.12 -13.98 6.65
C GLY A 19 -3.12 -13.11 7.40
N PRO A 20 -2.09 -13.73 8.01
CA PRO A 20 -1.09 -12.99 8.78
C PRO A 20 -0.28 -12.04 7.90
N LEU A 21 0.22 -10.95 8.50
CA LEU A 21 1.03 -9.97 7.78
C LEU A 21 2.25 -10.60 7.10
N ASP A 22 2.87 -11.58 7.72
CA ASP A 22 4.05 -12.26 7.14
C ASP A 22 3.73 -13.02 5.85
N SER A 23 2.46 -13.26 5.55
CA SER A 23 2.03 -13.95 4.33
C SER A 23 1.81 -13.02 3.14
N VAL A 24 1.96 -11.70 3.31
CA VAL A 24 1.77 -10.74 2.22
C VAL A 24 2.68 -11.05 1.02
N GLY A 25 3.88 -11.56 1.28
CA GLY A 25 4.82 -11.93 0.22
C GLY A 25 4.32 -13.02 -0.75
N GLU A 26 3.29 -13.78 -0.35
CA GLU A 26 2.72 -14.84 -1.18
C GLU A 26 1.69 -14.32 -2.20
N TYR A 27 1.20 -13.10 -2.01
CA TYR A 27 0.29 -12.46 -2.96
C TYR A 27 1.08 -11.87 -4.12
N SER A 28 0.46 -11.84 -5.29
CA SER A 28 1.10 -11.33 -6.49
C SER A 28 0.07 -10.68 -7.42
N LEU A 29 0.61 -9.95 -8.39
CA LEU A 29 -0.17 -9.39 -9.48
C LEU A 29 0.61 -9.55 -10.78
N ILE A 30 -0.10 -9.48 -11.90
CA ILE A 30 0.54 -9.47 -13.22
C ILE A 30 0.73 -8.02 -13.64
N HIS A 31 1.97 -7.63 -13.90
CA HIS A 31 2.28 -6.28 -14.32
C HIS A 31 1.70 -6.04 -15.72
N PRO A 32 0.84 -5.03 -15.92
CA PRO A 32 0.11 -4.85 -17.18
C PRO A 32 1.00 -4.59 -18.40
N LYS A 33 2.16 -4.00 -18.22
CA LYS A 33 3.08 -3.70 -19.33
C LYS A 33 4.12 -4.79 -19.56
N LEU A 34 4.61 -5.39 -18.49
CA LEU A 34 5.70 -6.38 -18.57
C LEU A 34 5.20 -7.81 -18.64
N ASN A 35 3.93 -8.03 -18.35
CA ASN A 35 3.29 -9.34 -18.30
C ASN A 35 4.05 -10.33 -17.40
N THR A 36 4.67 -9.82 -16.35
CA THR A 36 5.40 -10.62 -15.35
C THR A 36 4.66 -10.60 -14.03
N GLU A 37 4.79 -11.68 -13.27
CA GLU A 37 4.20 -11.79 -11.94
C GLU A 37 5.08 -11.06 -10.93
N ILE A 38 4.49 -10.13 -10.17
CA ILE A 38 5.17 -9.37 -9.14
C ILE A 38 4.58 -9.78 -7.79
N PHE A 39 5.45 -10.33 -6.92
CA PHE A 39 5.06 -10.80 -5.59
C PHE A 39 5.15 -9.69 -4.55
N GLY A 40 4.45 -9.89 -3.43
CA GLY A 40 4.51 -9.00 -2.29
C GLY A 40 3.59 -7.80 -2.36
N LYS A 41 2.52 -7.89 -3.14
CA LYS A 41 1.52 -6.83 -3.28
C LYS A 41 0.12 -7.42 -3.28
N LEU A 42 -0.76 -6.83 -2.46
CA LEU A 42 -2.17 -7.19 -2.41
C LEU A 42 -3.00 -5.91 -2.44
N PHE A 43 -3.74 -5.70 -3.52
CA PHE A 43 -4.63 -4.55 -3.67
C PHE A 43 -6.05 -4.94 -3.28
N LEU A 44 -6.71 -4.12 -2.47
CA LEU A 44 -7.98 -4.47 -1.83
C LEU A 44 -9.22 -3.86 -2.46
N LYS A 45 -9.07 -2.81 -3.29
CA LYS A 45 -10.24 -2.13 -3.85
C LYS A 45 -11.19 -3.09 -4.55
N ASP A 46 -10.69 -3.89 -5.48
CA ASP A 46 -11.54 -4.78 -6.28
C ASP A 46 -12.10 -5.94 -5.46
N VAL A 47 -11.32 -6.51 -4.55
CA VAL A 47 -11.77 -7.65 -3.74
C VAL A 47 -12.77 -7.26 -2.65
N THR A 48 -12.81 -5.99 -2.28
CA THR A 48 -13.76 -5.49 -1.28
C THR A 48 -14.92 -4.69 -1.88
N GLY A 49 -14.78 -4.27 -3.13
CA GLY A 49 -15.77 -3.39 -3.75
C GLY A 49 -15.66 -1.93 -3.31
N ALA A 50 -14.53 -1.54 -2.72
CA ALA A 50 -14.32 -0.15 -2.29
C ALA A 50 -14.31 0.78 -3.50
N THR A 51 -14.82 1.98 -3.32
CA THR A 51 -14.94 2.96 -4.42
C THR A 51 -14.17 4.25 -4.16
N GLY A 52 -13.86 4.54 -2.91
CA GLY A 52 -13.21 5.81 -2.51
C GLY A 52 -11.73 5.69 -2.19
N THR A 53 -11.24 4.48 -2.00
CA THR A 53 -9.83 4.24 -1.67
C THR A 53 -9.33 2.98 -2.34
N GLU A 54 -8.04 2.97 -2.68
CA GLU A 54 -7.29 1.75 -2.96
C GLU A 54 -6.34 1.54 -1.79
N ILE A 55 -6.58 0.49 -1.02
CA ILE A 55 -5.70 0.10 0.08
C ILE A 55 -4.89 -1.10 -0.40
N SER A 56 -3.58 -1.05 -0.22
CA SER A 56 -2.72 -2.18 -0.54
C SER A 56 -1.86 -2.57 0.65
N PHE A 57 -1.59 -3.87 0.78
CA PHE A 57 -0.58 -4.39 1.68
C PHE A 57 0.60 -4.83 0.84
N ASN A 58 1.80 -4.51 1.31
CA ASN A 58 3.02 -4.68 0.53
C ASN A 58 4.14 -5.20 1.43
N THR A 59 5.03 -6.00 0.85
CA THR A 59 6.28 -6.35 1.51
C THR A 59 7.44 -5.99 0.59
N LEU A 60 8.48 -5.42 1.18
CA LEU A 60 9.73 -5.15 0.50
C LEU A 60 10.80 -6.03 1.14
N PRO A 61 11.34 -7.00 0.38
CA PRO A 61 12.33 -7.94 0.93
C PRO A 61 13.59 -7.24 1.43
N PRO A 62 14.40 -7.93 2.27
CA PRO A 62 15.69 -7.39 2.68
C PRO A 62 16.57 -7.02 1.49
N HIS A 63 17.37 -5.96 1.64
CA HIS A 63 18.36 -5.52 0.64
C HIS A 63 17.77 -5.28 -0.74
N THR A 64 16.56 -4.71 -0.77
CA THR A 64 15.81 -4.48 -2.01
C THR A 64 15.35 -3.02 -2.04
N GLU A 65 15.40 -2.42 -3.21
CA GLU A 65 14.80 -1.13 -3.45
C GLU A 65 13.75 -1.24 -4.54
N ILE A 66 12.75 -0.37 -4.47
CA ILE A 66 11.78 -0.24 -5.56
C ILE A 66 12.54 0.42 -6.73
N PRO A 67 12.58 -0.23 -7.90
CA PRO A 67 13.50 0.20 -8.97
C PRO A 67 13.11 1.47 -9.69
N TYR A 68 12.01 2.11 -9.31
CA TYR A 68 11.52 3.33 -9.95
C TYR A 68 10.81 4.21 -8.95
N PHE A 69 10.84 5.52 -9.23
CA PHE A 69 10.06 6.51 -8.50
C PHE A 69 8.77 6.75 -9.28
N HIS A 70 7.69 7.03 -8.58
CA HIS A 70 6.42 7.31 -9.23
C HIS A 70 5.71 8.49 -8.55
N ARG A 71 4.74 9.02 -9.26
CA ARG A 71 3.86 10.09 -8.80
C ARG A 71 2.46 9.84 -9.34
N HIS A 72 1.49 10.53 -8.77
CA HIS A 72 0.11 10.45 -9.23
C HIS A 72 -0.36 11.81 -9.72
N ARG A 73 -1.46 11.82 -10.48
CA ARG A 73 -2.06 13.07 -10.97
C ARG A 73 -2.97 13.68 -9.92
N ASP A 74 -3.90 12.88 -9.38
CA ASP A 74 -4.98 13.37 -8.53
C ASP A 74 -4.99 12.75 -7.13
N ASN A 75 -4.27 11.65 -6.93
CA ASN A 75 -4.33 10.89 -5.71
C ASN A 75 -3.17 11.17 -4.79
N GLU A 76 -3.50 11.34 -3.51
CA GLU A 76 -2.51 11.29 -2.44
C GLU A 76 -2.34 9.86 -1.97
N GLU A 77 -1.22 9.56 -1.38
CA GLU A 77 -0.95 8.26 -0.78
C GLU A 77 -0.49 8.43 0.65
N THR A 78 -1.01 7.59 1.55
CA THR A 78 -0.52 7.52 2.92
C THR A 78 0.10 6.14 3.12
N TYR A 79 1.38 6.13 3.47
CA TYR A 79 2.15 4.92 3.75
C TYR A 79 2.20 4.71 5.25
N ILE A 80 1.90 3.49 5.69
CA ILE A 80 1.97 3.12 7.10
C ILE A 80 2.88 1.90 7.21
N ILE A 81 4.02 2.06 7.91
CA ILE A 81 4.96 0.95 8.10
C ILE A 81 4.45 0.10 9.25
N LEU A 82 4.11 -1.15 8.94
CA LEU A 82 3.54 -2.10 9.89
C LEU A 82 4.60 -2.95 10.57
N LYS A 83 5.72 -3.21 9.89
CA LYS A 83 6.78 -4.06 10.41
C LYS A 83 8.08 -3.76 9.66
N GLY A 84 9.20 -3.81 10.37
CA GLY A 84 10.52 -3.61 9.76
C GLY A 84 10.90 -2.15 9.64
N SER A 85 11.90 -1.88 8.83
CA SER A 85 12.47 -0.54 8.64
C SER A 85 13.00 -0.37 7.22
N GLY A 86 13.20 0.88 6.83
CA GLY A 86 13.76 1.20 5.52
C GLY A 86 14.01 2.69 5.39
N ASP A 87 14.25 3.12 4.17
CA ASP A 87 14.41 4.52 3.83
C ASP A 87 13.35 4.93 2.82
N PHE A 88 12.80 6.11 3.03
CA PHE A 88 11.80 6.71 2.16
C PHE A 88 12.42 7.93 1.49
N GLN A 89 12.14 8.11 0.22
CA GLN A 89 12.61 9.28 -0.52
C GLN A 89 11.44 9.97 -1.20
N ILE A 90 11.34 11.29 -0.97
CA ILE A 90 10.36 12.16 -1.61
C ILE A 90 11.15 13.27 -2.30
N ASP A 91 11.16 13.28 -3.63
CA ASP A 91 12.02 14.16 -4.44
C ASP A 91 13.48 14.03 -3.95
N ASP A 92 14.07 15.09 -3.40
CA ASP A 92 15.45 15.07 -2.91
C ASP A 92 15.57 14.76 -1.41
N ASP A 93 14.44 14.62 -0.70
CA ASP A 93 14.45 14.35 0.73
C ASP A 93 14.46 12.83 0.98
N CYS A 94 15.45 12.36 1.73
CA CYS A 94 15.58 10.98 2.12
C CYS A 94 15.60 10.85 3.64
N PHE A 95 14.81 9.95 4.20
CA PHE A 95 14.70 9.80 5.65
C PHE A 95 14.38 8.35 6.03
N PRO A 96 14.81 7.91 7.24
CA PRO A 96 14.51 6.56 7.70
C PRO A 96 13.06 6.43 8.17
N VAL A 97 12.51 5.23 7.97
CA VAL A 97 11.19 4.86 8.49
C VAL A 97 11.29 3.51 9.19
N CYS A 98 10.39 3.26 10.12
CA CYS A 98 10.31 2.00 10.87
C CYS A 98 8.87 1.72 11.26
N GLU A 99 8.65 0.64 12.00
CA GLU A 99 7.31 0.28 12.49
C GLU A 99 6.65 1.49 13.16
N GLY A 100 5.46 1.81 12.72
CA GLY A 100 4.69 2.96 13.21
C GLY A 100 4.92 4.26 12.45
N SER A 101 5.88 4.33 11.53
CA SER A 101 6.06 5.51 10.69
C SER A 101 4.88 5.68 9.75
N VAL A 102 4.41 6.92 9.62
CA VAL A 102 3.33 7.28 8.71
C VAL A 102 3.81 8.41 7.81
N VAL A 103 3.71 8.22 6.50
CA VAL A 103 4.16 9.19 5.51
C VAL A 103 3.02 9.49 4.55
N ARG A 104 2.53 10.71 4.56
CA ARG A 104 1.55 11.17 3.57
C ARG A 104 2.29 11.88 2.45
N VAL A 105 2.01 11.50 1.21
CA VAL A 105 2.60 12.11 0.02
C VAL A 105 1.49 12.68 -0.86
N ALA A 106 1.58 13.98 -1.18
CA ALA A 106 0.68 14.63 -2.13
C ALA A 106 0.86 14.01 -3.54
N PRO A 107 -0.04 14.29 -4.48
CA PRO A 107 0.06 13.68 -5.82
C PRO A 107 1.38 13.96 -6.56
N ALA A 108 1.85 15.20 -6.56
CA ALA A 108 2.92 15.64 -7.44
C ALA A 108 4.33 15.14 -7.09
N PRO A 109 4.78 15.10 -5.82
CA PRO A 109 6.14 14.66 -5.53
C PRO A 109 6.43 13.22 -5.96
N SER A 110 7.62 12.99 -6.49
CA SER A 110 8.11 11.64 -6.77
C SER A 110 8.47 10.93 -5.49
N ARG A 111 8.14 9.63 -5.38
CA ARG A 111 8.40 8.85 -4.18
C ARG A 111 8.97 7.49 -4.49
N GLY A 112 9.78 7.01 -3.58
CA GLY A 112 10.37 5.69 -3.64
C GLY A 112 10.81 5.22 -2.27
N MET A 113 11.10 3.92 -2.16
CA MET A 113 11.53 3.28 -0.91
C MET A 113 12.64 2.29 -1.17
N ARG A 114 13.43 2.07 -0.12
CA ARG A 114 14.48 1.08 -0.10
C ARG A 114 14.51 0.39 1.26
N ASN A 115 14.75 -0.91 1.23
CA ASN A 115 15.00 -1.70 2.44
C ASN A 115 16.44 -2.19 2.42
N SER A 116 17.31 -1.56 3.19
CA SER A 116 18.70 -1.97 3.33
C SER A 116 18.95 -2.84 4.57
N SER A 117 17.90 -3.20 5.29
CA SER A 117 17.97 -4.06 6.47
C SER A 117 17.99 -5.54 6.10
N ASP A 118 18.20 -6.39 7.11
CA ASP A 118 18.21 -7.85 6.96
C ASP A 118 16.81 -8.48 7.12
N GLU A 119 15.78 -7.67 7.39
CA GLU A 119 14.42 -8.12 7.61
C GLU A 119 13.47 -7.53 6.57
N PRO A 120 12.40 -8.25 6.20
CA PRO A 120 11.40 -7.67 5.30
C PRO A 120 10.70 -6.48 5.94
N MET A 121 10.31 -5.51 5.11
CA MET A 121 9.49 -4.38 5.55
C MET A 121 8.08 -4.61 5.02
N ILE A 122 7.08 -4.54 5.91
CA ILE A 122 5.67 -4.70 5.57
C ILE A 122 4.99 -3.35 5.78
N TYR A 123 4.28 -2.91 4.77
CA TYR A 123 3.63 -1.61 4.84
C TYR A 123 2.28 -1.60 4.12
N MET A 124 1.43 -0.69 4.53
CA MET A 124 0.12 -0.45 3.94
C MET A 124 0.15 0.89 3.23
N VAL A 125 -0.47 0.95 2.07
CA VAL A 125 -0.65 2.19 1.32
C VAL A 125 -2.14 2.45 1.17
N ILE A 126 -2.55 3.66 1.53
CA ILE A 126 -3.93 4.13 1.32
C ILE A 126 -3.87 5.21 0.25
N GLN A 127 -4.47 4.93 -0.90
CA GLN A 127 -4.54 5.86 -2.02
C GLN A 127 -5.97 6.38 -2.15
N SER A 128 -6.11 7.71 -2.19
CA SER A 128 -7.41 8.35 -2.36
C SER A 128 -7.22 9.68 -3.10
N LYS A 129 -8.31 10.17 -3.70
CA LYS A 129 -8.27 11.45 -4.40
C LYS A 129 -8.04 12.57 -3.40
N GLU A 130 -7.09 13.45 -3.69
CA GLU A 130 -6.77 14.60 -2.85
C GLU A 130 -8.00 15.49 -2.67
N ASN A 131 -8.20 15.99 -1.44
CA ASN A 131 -9.31 16.86 -1.07
C ASN A 131 -10.71 16.24 -1.19
N SER A 132 -10.80 14.92 -1.33
CA SER A 132 -12.09 14.26 -1.54
C SER A 132 -12.88 14.01 -0.25
N LEU A 133 -12.22 14.02 0.90
CA LEU A 133 -12.92 13.77 2.17
C LEU A 133 -13.91 14.87 2.53
N GLY A 134 -13.53 16.12 2.24
CA GLY A 134 -14.39 17.27 2.51
C GLY A 134 -14.67 17.44 4.00
N ASN A 135 -15.85 17.98 4.30
CA ASN A 135 -16.32 18.13 5.68
C ASN A 135 -16.96 16.83 6.15
N TYR A 136 -16.59 16.37 7.32
CA TYR A 136 -17.26 15.25 7.95
C TYR A 136 -17.61 15.59 9.40
N SER A 137 -18.61 14.90 9.94
CA SER A 137 -18.97 15.03 11.34
C SER A 137 -18.73 13.74 12.08
N THR A 138 -18.59 13.80 13.41
CA THR A 138 -18.44 12.62 14.25
C THR A 138 -19.68 11.72 14.23
N GLU A 139 -20.83 12.26 13.86
CA GLU A 139 -22.07 11.49 13.70
C GLU A 139 -22.11 10.72 12.40
N ALA A 140 -21.53 11.26 11.34
CA ALA A 140 -21.57 10.68 10.00
C ALA A 140 -20.25 9.99 9.62
N GLY A 141 -19.20 10.41 10.22
CA GLY A 141 -17.89 9.92 9.95
C GLY A 141 -17.33 9.08 11.08
#